data_c9bcbe1ba5480c36bb92dce35c44a196
#
_entry.id   c9bcbe1ba5480c36bb92dce35c44a196
#
_cell.length_a   1.000
_cell.length_b   1.000
_cell.length_c   1.000
_cell.angle_alpha   90.00
_cell.angle_beta   90.00
_cell.angle_gamma   90.00
#
_symmetry.space_group_name_H-M   'P 1'
#
loop_
_entity.id
_entity.type
_entity.pdbx_description
1 polymer ?
#
loop_
_entity_poly.entity_id
_entity_poly.type
_entity_poly.pdbx_seq_one_letter_code
_entity_poly.pdbx_strand_id
1 'polypeptide(L)'
;MMKNSTYLSICIPAFGRLEYIINTLASIYKDAEDQTIPLADFEVIVSDNDPDKELEKLKELFPYQNFKYFNTDCEGFMNSFYALTYAEGSFLKLHNSQEIFKKGSLKVLLSLVKEHMKDKNVLFFSGGLLKKGKTFTAGSFDEFIQKTSYLSSWSNAFGIWKEDFDSVKDGIDLNKLFPHTSLLFTQNNKRKYIVNDSSLFSTQFVSKRGGHNKFQAFTIEYPSILDKAVIEGDITALTKSKVIRQLMNEFLPSLFFNVKIAQRETYDYVGFKENLKRHFPKGAYCKIVLLSLFAPANIIWRKIRIKFLK
;
A
#
# COMPACT_ATOMS: atom_id res chain seq x y z
N MET A 1 7.00 32.51 -16.32
CA MET A 1 6.85 31.13 -16.85
C MET A 1 6.43 30.25 -15.67
N MET A 2 5.20 29.73 -15.65
CA MET A 2 4.84 28.70 -14.68
C MET A 2 5.71 27.48 -14.98
N LYS A 3 6.54 27.07 -13.99
CA LYS A 3 7.22 25.78 -14.04
C LYS A 3 6.13 24.74 -14.26
N ASN A 4 6.16 23.99 -15.36
CA ASN A 4 5.29 22.84 -15.56
C ASN A 4 5.56 21.88 -14.39
N SER A 5 4.75 21.97 -13.34
CA SER A 5 4.92 21.14 -12.16
C SER A 5 4.30 19.77 -12.47
N THR A 6 5.11 18.74 -12.41
CA THR A 6 4.64 17.34 -12.46
C THR A 6 3.53 17.13 -11.42
N TYR A 7 2.39 16.57 -11.83
CA TYR A 7 1.25 16.38 -10.94
C TYR A 7 1.40 15.17 -10.01
N LEU A 8 1.94 14.07 -10.55
CA LEU A 8 1.98 12.77 -9.89
C LEU A 8 3.36 12.17 -9.93
N SER A 9 3.89 11.75 -8.78
CA SER A 9 5.07 10.88 -8.68
C SER A 9 4.61 9.46 -8.34
N ILE A 10 4.94 8.50 -9.20
CA ILE A 10 4.74 7.07 -8.95
C ILE A 10 6.03 6.55 -8.33
N CYS A 11 6.04 6.35 -7.01
CA CYS A 11 7.21 5.97 -6.24
C CYS A 11 7.22 4.46 -5.99
N ILE A 12 8.20 3.76 -6.55
CA ILE A 12 8.31 2.30 -6.55
C ILE A 12 9.50 1.87 -5.71
N PRO A 13 9.31 1.51 -4.43
CA PRO A 13 10.34 0.84 -3.66
C PRO A 13 10.54 -0.58 -4.20
N ALA A 14 11.77 -0.96 -4.47
CA ALA A 14 12.13 -2.23 -5.06
C ALA A 14 13.35 -2.85 -4.37
N PHE A 15 13.47 -4.18 -4.46
CA PHE A 15 14.61 -4.97 -4.03
C PHE A 15 14.78 -6.13 -5.01
N GLY A 16 15.73 -6.00 -5.94
CA GLY A 16 15.97 -6.97 -7.02
C GLY A 16 14.71 -7.30 -7.84
N ARG A 17 14.66 -8.52 -8.39
CA ARG A 17 13.52 -9.05 -9.15
C ARG A 17 13.19 -8.25 -10.40
N LEU A 18 14.18 -8.05 -11.24
CA LEU A 18 14.13 -7.25 -12.47
C LEU A 18 12.92 -7.59 -13.37
N GLU A 19 12.57 -8.86 -13.52
CA GLU A 19 11.46 -9.30 -14.38
C GLU A 19 10.11 -8.71 -14.00
N TYR A 20 9.83 -8.59 -12.67
CA TYR A 20 8.55 -8.05 -12.21
C TYR A 20 8.46 -6.55 -12.40
N ILE A 21 9.55 -5.83 -12.13
CA ILE A 21 9.54 -4.38 -12.24
C ILE A 21 9.53 -3.92 -13.70
N ILE A 22 10.15 -4.66 -14.64
CA ILE A 22 10.02 -4.41 -16.07
C ILE A 22 8.54 -4.43 -16.48
N ASN A 23 7.80 -5.48 -16.09
CA ASN A 23 6.37 -5.59 -16.41
C ASN A 23 5.55 -4.45 -15.79
N THR A 24 5.89 -4.05 -14.55
CA THR A 24 5.24 -2.92 -13.86
C THR A 24 5.47 -1.63 -14.62
N LEU A 25 6.73 -1.29 -14.95
CA LEU A 25 7.08 -0.09 -15.69
C LEU A 25 6.46 -0.07 -17.09
N ALA A 26 6.57 -1.19 -17.81
CA ALA A 26 5.95 -1.33 -19.14
C ALA A 26 4.44 -1.06 -19.10
N SER A 27 3.75 -1.52 -18.05
CA SER A 27 2.32 -1.27 -17.90
C SER A 27 1.97 0.20 -17.66
N ILE A 28 2.81 0.94 -16.92
CA ILE A 28 2.63 2.37 -16.65
C ILE A 28 2.80 3.17 -17.95
N TYR A 29 3.89 2.94 -18.69
CA TYR A 29 4.17 3.66 -19.92
C TYR A 29 3.20 3.30 -21.04
N LYS A 30 2.80 2.01 -21.13
CA LYS A 30 1.75 1.59 -22.05
C LYS A 30 0.40 2.27 -21.75
N ASP A 31 0.01 2.39 -20.48
CA ASP A 31 -1.23 3.07 -20.11
C ASP A 31 -1.15 4.57 -20.42
N ALA A 32 0.03 5.20 -20.23
CA ALA A 32 0.26 6.59 -20.62
C ALA A 32 0.09 6.79 -22.13
N GLU A 33 0.68 5.92 -22.95
CA GLU A 33 0.56 5.94 -24.40
C GLU A 33 -0.88 5.73 -24.86
N ASP A 34 -1.52 4.64 -24.38
CA ASP A 34 -2.89 4.27 -24.73
C ASP A 34 -3.91 5.37 -24.35
N GLN A 35 -3.63 6.20 -23.34
CA GLN A 35 -4.48 7.30 -22.87
C GLN A 35 -4.00 8.68 -23.32
N THR A 36 -2.95 8.76 -24.12
CA THR A 36 -2.34 10.01 -24.60
C THR A 36 -1.99 10.98 -23.47
N ILE A 37 -1.39 10.45 -22.39
CA ILE A 37 -0.99 11.23 -21.21
C ILE A 37 0.41 11.80 -21.43
N PRO A 38 0.61 13.13 -21.31
CA PRO A 38 1.92 13.73 -21.43
C PRO A 38 2.89 13.23 -20.37
N LEU A 39 4.14 12.92 -20.76
CA LEU A 39 5.18 12.51 -19.83
C LEU A 39 5.52 13.60 -18.78
N ALA A 40 5.22 14.85 -19.07
CA ALA A 40 5.39 15.97 -18.14
C ALA A 40 4.38 15.94 -16.98
N ASP A 41 3.23 15.25 -17.13
CA ASP A 41 2.18 15.21 -16.11
C ASP A 41 2.53 14.28 -14.93
N PHE A 42 3.45 13.34 -15.14
CA PHE A 42 3.84 12.37 -14.11
C PHE A 42 5.34 12.04 -14.19
N GLU A 43 5.88 11.51 -13.12
CA GLU A 43 7.21 10.90 -13.08
C GLU A 43 7.13 9.50 -12.46
N VAL A 44 8.08 8.65 -12.81
CA VAL A 44 8.23 7.31 -12.25
C VAL A 44 9.59 7.21 -11.57
N ILE A 45 9.58 6.87 -10.28
CA ILE A 45 10.77 6.78 -9.45
C ILE A 45 10.91 5.34 -8.99
N VAL A 46 12.04 4.72 -9.28
CA VAL A 46 12.44 3.45 -8.72
C VAL A 46 13.52 3.69 -7.68
N SER A 47 13.24 3.33 -6.43
CA SER A 47 14.21 3.32 -5.34
C SER A 47 14.57 1.87 -5.05
N ASP A 48 15.81 1.50 -5.31
CA ASP A 48 16.33 0.15 -5.20
C ASP A 48 17.29 0.06 -4.02
N ASN A 49 16.96 -0.76 -3.02
CA ASN A 49 17.85 -1.02 -1.89
C ASN A 49 18.51 -2.40 -1.95
N ASP A 50 18.59 -3.00 -3.13
CA ASP A 50 19.37 -4.20 -3.38
C ASP A 50 20.86 -3.83 -3.54
N PRO A 51 21.77 -4.40 -2.71
CA PRO A 51 23.20 -4.16 -2.85
C PRO A 51 23.77 -4.62 -4.20
N ASP A 52 23.15 -5.62 -4.84
CA ASP A 52 23.59 -6.15 -6.13
C ASP A 52 23.24 -5.22 -7.31
N LYS A 53 22.38 -4.22 -7.11
CA LYS A 53 22.00 -3.21 -8.09
C LYS A 53 21.50 -3.77 -9.42
N GLU A 54 20.85 -4.93 -9.38
CA GLU A 54 20.34 -5.59 -10.58
C GLU A 54 19.40 -4.69 -11.39
N LEU A 55 18.68 -3.79 -10.70
CA LEU A 55 17.69 -2.90 -11.29
C LEU A 55 18.30 -1.68 -12.00
N GLU A 56 19.59 -1.44 -11.93
CA GLU A 56 20.25 -0.32 -12.63
C GLU A 56 20.04 -0.37 -14.15
N LYS A 57 19.90 -1.59 -14.70
CA LYS A 57 19.58 -1.85 -16.12
C LYS A 57 18.28 -1.18 -16.60
N LEU A 58 17.40 -0.82 -15.66
CA LEU A 58 16.15 -0.13 -16.00
C LEU A 58 16.38 1.24 -16.65
N LYS A 59 17.52 1.90 -16.40
CA LYS A 59 17.89 3.17 -17.06
C LYS A 59 18.00 3.03 -18.58
N GLU A 60 18.50 1.89 -19.04
CA GLU A 60 18.64 1.58 -20.47
C GLU A 60 17.33 1.07 -21.07
N LEU A 61 16.57 0.28 -20.30
CA LEU A 61 15.32 -0.32 -20.76
C LEU A 61 14.16 0.69 -20.82
N PHE A 62 14.21 1.73 -20.00
CA PHE A 62 13.18 2.78 -19.91
C PHE A 62 13.80 4.16 -20.06
N PRO A 63 14.29 4.55 -21.26
CA PRO A 63 14.97 5.82 -21.47
C PRO A 63 13.99 7.01 -21.58
N TYR A 64 12.97 7.04 -20.73
CA TYR A 64 12.01 8.13 -20.68
C TYR A 64 12.51 9.27 -19.81
N GLN A 65 12.34 10.51 -20.26
CA GLN A 65 12.80 11.71 -19.54
C GLN A 65 12.19 11.88 -18.15
N ASN A 66 11.04 11.26 -17.88
CA ASN A 66 10.33 11.28 -16.61
C ASN A 66 10.57 10.02 -15.75
N PHE A 67 11.51 9.14 -16.15
CA PHE A 67 11.96 7.99 -15.37
C PHE A 67 13.21 8.33 -14.57
N LYS A 68 13.21 7.98 -13.27
CA LYS A 68 14.34 8.18 -12.37
C LYS A 68 14.62 6.89 -11.59
N TYR A 69 15.88 6.48 -11.57
CA TYR A 69 16.35 5.34 -10.77
C TYR A 69 17.34 5.82 -9.72
N PHE A 70 17.17 5.36 -8.49
CA PHE A 70 18.06 5.62 -7.37
C PHE A 70 18.43 4.29 -6.70
N ASN A 71 19.75 4.09 -6.51
CA ASN A 71 20.22 3.05 -5.58
C ASN A 71 20.24 3.66 -4.19
N THR A 72 19.55 3.04 -3.24
CA THR A 72 19.27 3.60 -1.93
C THR A 72 19.84 2.71 -0.84
N ASP A 73 20.76 3.22 -0.05
CA ASP A 73 21.29 2.51 1.11
C ASP A 73 20.33 2.66 2.29
N CYS A 74 19.44 1.70 2.42
CA CYS A 74 18.49 1.65 3.53
C CYS A 74 18.02 0.22 3.82
N GLU A 75 17.57 0.00 5.06
CA GLU A 75 17.10 -1.30 5.50
C GLU A 75 15.62 -1.55 5.15
N GLY A 76 15.35 -2.65 4.48
CA GLY A 76 14.03 -3.25 4.34
C GLY A 76 12.94 -2.30 3.83
N PHE A 77 11.84 -2.20 4.57
CA PHE A 77 10.66 -1.41 4.16
C PHE A 77 10.84 0.11 4.28
N MET A 78 11.92 0.57 4.93
CA MET A 78 12.28 1.99 4.93
C MET A 78 12.48 2.53 3.51
N ASN A 79 12.78 1.68 2.55
CA ASN A 79 12.88 2.05 1.14
C ASN A 79 11.61 2.74 0.60
N SER A 80 10.43 2.45 1.16
CA SER A 80 9.20 3.14 0.77
C SER A 80 9.18 4.61 1.18
N PHE A 81 9.84 4.98 2.28
CA PHE A 81 10.03 6.37 2.67
C PHE A 81 11.03 7.06 1.75
N TYR A 82 12.18 6.42 1.48
CA TYR A 82 13.19 7.00 0.61
C TYR A 82 12.69 7.18 -0.83
N ALA A 83 11.88 6.27 -1.35
CA ALA A 83 11.26 6.44 -2.66
C ALA A 83 10.43 7.74 -2.76
N LEU A 84 9.81 8.17 -1.66
CA LEU A 84 9.08 9.44 -1.60
C LEU A 84 10.01 10.66 -1.50
N THR A 85 11.20 10.53 -0.90
CA THR A 85 12.15 11.66 -0.77
C THR A 85 12.70 12.10 -2.11
N TYR A 86 12.78 11.22 -3.10
CA TYR A 86 13.26 11.51 -4.45
C TYR A 86 12.20 12.15 -5.35
N ALA A 87 10.97 12.24 -4.88
CA ALA A 87 9.82 12.66 -5.66
C ALA A 87 9.68 14.21 -5.71
N GLU A 88 9.35 14.73 -6.90
CA GLU A 88 9.21 16.16 -7.16
C GLU A 88 7.78 16.57 -7.56
N GLY A 89 6.91 15.60 -7.86
CA GLY A 89 5.52 15.84 -8.23
C GLY A 89 4.68 16.38 -7.06
N SER A 90 3.55 16.98 -7.39
CA SER A 90 2.65 17.58 -6.39
C SER A 90 2.01 16.54 -5.46
N PHE A 91 1.77 15.33 -5.96
CA PHE A 91 1.23 14.20 -5.20
C PHE A 91 2.13 12.97 -5.34
N LEU A 92 2.55 12.39 -4.22
CA LEU A 92 3.46 11.26 -4.14
C LEU A 92 2.65 10.00 -3.85
N LYS A 93 2.71 9.02 -4.74
CA LYS A 93 1.98 7.76 -4.62
C LYS A 93 2.95 6.59 -4.58
N LEU A 94 2.91 5.81 -3.50
CA LEU A 94 3.63 4.53 -3.47
C LEU A 94 2.98 3.53 -4.42
N HIS A 95 3.81 2.79 -5.13
CA HIS A 95 3.37 1.71 -6.00
C HIS A 95 4.26 0.48 -5.81
N ASN A 96 3.66 -0.69 -5.60
CA ASN A 96 4.45 -1.90 -5.40
C ASN A 96 5.06 -2.38 -6.71
N SER A 97 6.32 -2.80 -6.67
CA SER A 97 7.09 -3.28 -7.83
C SER A 97 6.50 -4.48 -8.57
N GLN A 98 5.44 -5.09 -8.04
CA GLN A 98 4.77 -6.27 -8.58
C GLN A 98 3.32 -6.01 -9.02
N GLU A 99 2.89 -4.76 -9.01
CA GLU A 99 1.53 -4.37 -9.38
C GLU A 99 1.51 -3.77 -10.79
N ILE A 100 0.68 -4.34 -11.65
CA ILE A 100 0.49 -3.95 -13.06
C ILE A 100 -0.64 -2.93 -13.13
N PHE A 101 -0.42 -1.82 -13.82
CA PHE A 101 -1.48 -0.87 -14.18
C PHE A 101 -2.46 -1.52 -15.16
N LYS A 102 -3.75 -1.34 -14.89
CA LYS A 102 -4.80 -1.68 -15.85
C LYS A 102 -5.05 -0.47 -16.76
N LYS A 103 -5.63 -0.73 -17.92
CA LYS A 103 -5.96 0.32 -18.89
C LYS A 103 -6.80 1.44 -18.24
N GLY A 104 -6.35 2.67 -18.39
CA GLY A 104 -6.99 3.89 -17.87
C GLY A 104 -6.65 4.20 -16.40
N SER A 105 -5.82 3.42 -15.73
CA SER A 105 -5.50 3.62 -14.32
C SER A 105 -4.73 4.91 -14.08
N LEU A 106 -3.74 5.22 -14.92
CA LEU A 106 -2.97 6.46 -14.81
C LEU A 106 -3.85 7.70 -15.00
N LYS A 107 -4.81 7.63 -15.94
CA LYS A 107 -5.79 8.70 -16.15
C LYS A 107 -6.65 8.92 -14.91
N VAL A 108 -7.11 7.87 -14.25
CA VAL A 108 -7.90 7.96 -13.01
C VAL A 108 -7.07 8.60 -11.89
N LEU A 109 -5.82 8.16 -11.71
CA LEU A 109 -4.92 8.74 -10.70
C LEU A 109 -4.72 10.24 -10.94
N LEU A 110 -4.34 10.63 -12.16
CA LEU A 110 -4.10 12.04 -12.51
C LEU A 110 -5.37 12.89 -12.38
N SER A 111 -6.52 12.36 -12.77
CA SER A 111 -7.79 13.09 -12.64
C SER A 111 -8.11 13.41 -11.18
N LEU A 112 -7.97 12.43 -10.27
CA LEU A 112 -8.19 12.65 -8.84
C LEU A 112 -7.16 13.60 -8.23
N VAL A 113 -5.89 13.49 -8.62
CA VAL A 113 -4.85 14.43 -8.17
C VAL A 113 -5.19 15.86 -8.60
N LYS A 114 -5.53 16.07 -9.89
CA LYS A 114 -5.89 17.39 -10.41
C LYS A 114 -7.14 17.95 -9.74
N GLU A 115 -8.18 17.13 -9.54
CA GLU A 115 -9.44 17.50 -8.85
C GLU A 115 -9.19 17.99 -7.42
N HIS A 116 -8.31 17.31 -6.67
CA HIS A 116 -8.07 17.61 -5.26
C HIS A 116 -6.82 18.46 -4.99
N MET A 117 -6.18 19.00 -6.02
CA MET A 117 -4.94 19.77 -5.90
C MET A 117 -5.08 21.01 -5.01
N LYS A 118 -6.24 21.68 -5.03
CA LYS A 118 -6.50 22.86 -4.22
C LYS A 118 -6.75 22.51 -2.75
N ASP A 119 -7.59 21.50 -2.52
CA ASP A 119 -8.08 21.17 -1.18
C ASP A 119 -7.16 20.23 -0.40
N LYS A 120 -6.20 19.58 -1.10
CA LYS A 120 -5.22 18.64 -0.53
C LYS A 120 -5.89 17.57 0.34
N ASN A 121 -7.07 17.06 -0.09
CA ASN A 121 -7.72 15.94 0.57
C ASN A 121 -6.84 14.70 0.50
N VAL A 122 -6.92 13.82 1.51
CA VAL A 122 -6.23 12.54 1.44
C VAL A 122 -6.80 11.70 0.30
N LEU A 123 -5.94 11.20 -0.58
CA LEU A 123 -6.31 10.28 -1.66
C LEU A 123 -5.77 8.90 -1.34
N PHE A 124 -6.66 7.91 -1.28
CA PHE A 124 -6.33 6.53 -0.97
C PHE A 124 -6.88 5.59 -2.05
N PHE A 125 -6.02 4.73 -2.61
CA PHE A 125 -6.33 3.89 -3.78
C PHE A 125 -6.37 2.41 -3.39
N SER A 126 -7.52 1.93 -2.94
CA SER A 126 -7.66 0.57 -2.43
C SER A 126 -7.64 -0.55 -3.50
N GLY A 127 -7.60 -0.19 -4.79
CA GLY A 127 -7.46 -1.14 -5.89
C GLY A 127 -8.60 -2.17 -6.02
N GLY A 128 -9.80 -1.86 -5.49
CA GLY A 128 -10.95 -2.76 -5.48
C GLY A 128 -10.99 -3.74 -4.31
N LEU A 129 -10.04 -3.66 -3.36
CA LEU A 129 -9.97 -4.60 -2.24
C LEU A 129 -11.08 -4.42 -1.21
N LEU A 130 -11.67 -3.22 -1.11
CA LEU A 130 -12.82 -2.94 -0.25
C LEU A 130 -14.15 -3.42 -0.86
N LYS A 131 -14.15 -3.83 -2.13
CA LYS A 131 -15.31 -4.35 -2.88
C LYS A 131 -16.49 -3.38 -2.96
N LYS A 132 -16.20 -2.08 -2.95
CA LYS A 132 -17.20 -1.02 -3.18
C LYS A 132 -17.33 -0.69 -4.66
N GLY A 133 -16.24 -0.86 -5.43
CA GLY A 133 -16.19 -0.62 -6.88
C GLY A 133 -16.37 0.84 -7.29
N LYS A 134 -16.37 1.77 -6.34
CA LYS A 134 -16.59 3.21 -6.55
C LYS A 134 -15.77 4.05 -5.60
N THR A 135 -15.63 5.32 -5.94
CA THR A 135 -15.06 6.33 -5.03
C THR A 135 -16.06 6.67 -3.92
N PHE A 136 -15.59 6.79 -2.70
CA PHE A 136 -16.37 7.25 -1.56
C PHE A 136 -15.52 8.14 -0.64
N THR A 137 -16.17 8.87 0.24
CA THR A 137 -15.54 9.84 1.13
C THR A 137 -15.73 9.44 2.60
N ALA A 138 -14.75 9.73 3.44
CA ALA A 138 -14.87 9.78 4.88
C ALA A 138 -14.64 11.22 5.36
N GLY A 139 -15.44 11.66 6.32
CA GLY A 139 -15.41 13.03 6.85
C GLY A 139 -14.45 13.22 8.02
N SER A 140 -13.91 12.13 8.59
CA SER A 140 -12.91 12.15 9.64
C SER A 140 -11.90 11.04 9.46
N PHE A 141 -10.75 11.14 10.15
CA PHE A 141 -9.73 10.10 10.13
C PHE A 141 -10.24 8.80 10.77
N ASP A 142 -10.97 8.89 11.87
CA ASP A 142 -11.60 7.73 12.51
C ASP A 142 -12.53 6.97 11.54
N GLU A 143 -13.40 7.71 10.84
CA GLU A 143 -14.28 7.11 9.82
C GLU A 143 -13.49 6.50 8.66
N PHE A 144 -12.40 7.14 8.23
CA PHE A 144 -11.51 6.64 7.19
C PHE A 144 -10.87 5.31 7.62
N ILE A 145 -10.26 5.24 8.80
CA ILE A 145 -9.68 4.00 9.34
C ILE A 145 -10.76 2.93 9.54
N GLN A 146 -11.95 3.30 10.00
CA GLN A 146 -13.06 2.36 10.14
C GLN A 146 -13.48 1.75 8.79
N LYS A 147 -13.51 2.56 7.71
CA LYS A 147 -13.91 2.13 6.36
C LYS A 147 -12.83 1.35 5.62
N THR A 148 -11.55 1.70 5.80
CA THR A 148 -10.40 1.05 5.16
C THR A 148 -9.87 -0.13 5.96
N SER A 149 -10.11 -0.15 7.28
CA SER A 149 -9.69 -1.21 8.18
C SER A 149 -8.17 -1.48 8.08
N TYR A 150 -7.76 -2.75 8.14
CA TYR A 150 -6.36 -3.14 7.99
C TYR A 150 -5.75 -2.81 6.63
N LEU A 151 -6.57 -2.47 5.62
CA LEU A 151 -6.05 -1.99 4.33
C LEU A 151 -5.41 -0.60 4.43
N SER A 152 -5.65 0.16 5.50
CA SER A 152 -4.90 1.40 5.77
C SER A 152 -3.39 1.18 5.94
N SER A 153 -2.95 -0.07 6.17
CA SER A 153 -1.55 -0.49 6.19
C SER A 153 -1.01 -0.93 4.82
N TRP A 154 -1.77 -0.77 3.72
CA TRP A 154 -1.34 -1.25 2.41
C TRP A 154 -0.59 -0.16 1.64
N SER A 155 0.71 -0.37 1.43
CA SER A 155 1.60 0.59 0.77
C SER A 155 1.13 1.01 -0.61
N ASN A 156 0.61 0.06 -1.42
CA ASN A 156 0.12 0.37 -2.77
C ASN A 156 -1.12 1.27 -2.79
N ALA A 157 -1.83 1.41 -1.67
CA ALA A 157 -2.97 2.33 -1.57
C ALA A 157 -2.56 3.75 -1.14
N PHE A 158 -1.38 3.89 -0.57
CA PHE A 158 -0.90 5.11 0.06
C PHE A 158 -0.50 6.18 -0.96
N GLY A 159 -0.87 7.42 -0.64
CA GLY A 159 -0.34 8.62 -1.26
C GLY A 159 -0.36 9.79 -0.29
N ILE A 160 0.46 10.80 -0.58
CA ILE A 160 0.62 11.99 0.25
C ILE A 160 0.94 13.19 -0.64
N TRP A 161 0.41 14.37 -0.32
CA TRP A 161 0.80 15.60 -1.01
C TRP A 161 2.24 15.97 -0.67
N LYS A 162 2.98 16.47 -1.65
CA LYS A 162 4.42 16.83 -1.49
C LYS A 162 4.63 17.79 -0.33
N GLU A 163 3.79 18.81 -0.20
CA GLU A 163 3.85 19.78 0.88
C GLU A 163 3.64 19.13 2.27
N ASP A 164 2.68 18.19 2.37
CA ASP A 164 2.43 17.46 3.61
C ASP A 164 3.62 16.55 3.96
N PHE A 165 4.16 15.85 2.96
CA PHE A 165 5.34 15.02 3.15
C PHE A 165 6.55 15.84 3.62
N ASP A 166 6.84 16.95 2.93
CA ASP A 166 7.95 17.83 3.28
C ASP A 166 7.82 18.45 4.67
N SER A 167 6.59 18.68 5.15
CA SER A 167 6.35 19.24 6.49
C SER A 167 6.63 18.25 7.64
N VAL A 168 6.62 16.93 7.36
CA VAL A 168 6.76 15.90 8.41
C VAL A 168 8.01 15.03 8.27
N LYS A 169 8.62 14.94 7.08
CA LYS A 169 9.67 13.96 6.77
C LYS A 169 10.89 14.00 7.69
N ASP A 170 11.28 15.20 8.17
CA ASP A 170 12.51 15.38 8.93
C ASP A 170 12.33 15.14 10.44
N GLY A 171 11.11 14.98 10.93
CA GLY A 171 10.81 14.81 12.36
C GLY A 171 9.91 13.63 12.72
N ILE A 172 9.49 12.85 11.72
CA ILE A 172 8.57 11.74 11.97
C ILE A 172 9.28 10.49 12.51
N ASP A 173 8.70 9.90 13.57
CA ASP A 173 9.07 8.58 14.06
C ASP A 173 8.38 7.51 13.21
N LEU A 174 9.15 6.85 12.36
CA LEU A 174 8.66 5.85 11.40
C LEU A 174 8.71 4.45 11.98
N ASN A 175 7.58 3.73 11.94
CA ASN A 175 7.60 2.29 12.14
C ASN A 175 8.36 1.61 10.99
N LYS A 176 9.41 0.85 11.30
CA LYS A 176 10.30 0.23 10.31
C LYS A 176 9.60 -0.74 9.34
N LEU A 177 8.49 -1.38 9.75
CA LEU A 177 7.72 -2.29 8.90
C LEU A 177 6.58 -1.57 8.16
N PHE A 178 6.14 -0.42 8.66
CA PHE A 178 5.03 0.36 8.12
C PHE A 178 5.34 1.86 8.02
N PRO A 179 6.46 2.26 7.37
CA PRO A 179 6.80 3.68 7.29
C PRO A 179 5.72 4.50 6.56
N HIS A 180 5.11 3.96 5.51
CA HIS A 180 3.99 4.58 4.81
C HIS A 180 2.72 4.69 5.67
N THR A 181 2.49 3.76 6.60
CA THR A 181 1.36 3.86 7.54
C THR A 181 1.64 4.94 8.58
N SER A 182 2.87 5.05 9.08
CA SER A 182 3.25 6.17 9.95
C SER A 182 2.98 7.52 9.27
N LEU A 183 3.36 7.67 8.00
CA LEU A 183 3.05 8.87 7.19
C LEU A 183 1.54 9.07 6.98
N LEU A 184 0.77 8.00 6.76
CA LEU A 184 -0.69 8.10 6.63
C LEU A 184 -1.32 8.67 7.90
N PHE A 185 -0.83 8.27 9.07
CA PHE A 185 -1.36 8.71 10.35
C PHE A 185 -1.02 10.16 10.69
N THR A 186 -0.01 10.77 10.05
CA THR A 186 0.20 12.24 10.15
C THR A 186 -0.85 13.06 9.41
N GLN A 187 -1.66 12.42 8.57
CA GLN A 187 -2.73 13.09 7.81
C GLN A 187 -4.10 13.08 8.54
N ASN A 188 -4.11 12.91 9.87
CA ASN A 188 -5.29 12.77 10.73
C ASN A 188 -6.19 14.01 10.80
N ASN A 189 -5.67 15.18 10.45
CA ASN A 189 -6.35 16.49 10.55
C ASN A 189 -6.95 16.99 9.22
N LYS A 190 -6.99 16.17 8.17
CA LYS A 190 -7.55 16.57 6.88
C LYS A 190 -9.07 16.63 6.92
N ARG A 191 -9.64 17.51 6.09
CA ARG A 191 -11.10 17.70 6.04
C ARG A 191 -11.84 16.52 5.43
N LYS A 192 -11.22 15.86 4.44
CA LYS A 192 -11.82 14.75 3.71
C LYS A 192 -10.78 13.71 3.33
N TYR A 193 -11.23 12.48 3.30
CA TYR A 193 -10.48 11.29 2.91
C TYR A 193 -11.21 10.65 1.74
N ILE A 194 -10.64 10.76 0.55
CA ILE A 194 -11.20 10.24 -0.69
C ILE A 194 -10.63 8.84 -0.91
N VAL A 195 -11.47 7.84 -0.90
CA VAL A 195 -11.08 6.45 -1.15
C VAL A 195 -11.57 6.02 -2.51
N ASN A 196 -10.66 5.85 -3.46
CA ASN A 196 -10.98 5.25 -4.75
C ASN A 196 -10.82 3.73 -4.64
N ASP A 197 -11.93 3.00 -4.77
CA ASP A 197 -11.98 1.54 -4.72
C ASP A 197 -12.19 0.91 -6.11
N SER A 198 -11.79 1.60 -7.16
CA SER A 198 -11.76 1.02 -8.50
C SER A 198 -10.62 0.01 -8.63
N SER A 199 -10.82 -1.02 -9.44
CA SER A 199 -9.81 -2.06 -9.69
C SER A 199 -8.73 -1.54 -10.67
N LEU A 200 -7.85 -0.68 -10.17
CA LEU A 200 -6.81 -0.01 -10.96
C LEU A 200 -5.60 -0.90 -11.26
N PHE A 201 -5.33 -1.88 -10.41
CA PHE A 201 -4.11 -2.67 -10.47
C PHE A 201 -4.41 -4.17 -10.48
N SER A 202 -3.45 -4.95 -10.98
CA SER A 202 -3.45 -6.40 -10.84
C SER A 202 -2.08 -6.87 -10.36
N THR A 203 -2.07 -7.77 -9.36
CA THR A 203 -0.85 -8.30 -8.77
C THR A 203 -0.28 -9.40 -9.65
N GLN A 204 1.01 -9.34 -9.97
CA GLN A 204 1.74 -10.43 -10.59
C GLN A 204 1.88 -11.61 -9.61
N PHE A 205 1.82 -12.82 -10.14
CA PHE A 205 2.07 -14.00 -9.32
C PHE A 205 3.56 -14.08 -8.99
N VAL A 206 3.88 -14.08 -7.70
CA VAL A 206 5.24 -14.28 -7.19
C VAL A 206 5.24 -15.52 -6.32
N SER A 207 5.99 -16.53 -6.75
CA SER A 207 6.17 -17.76 -5.97
C SER A 207 6.98 -17.49 -4.71
N LYS A 208 6.68 -18.22 -3.63
CA LYS A 208 7.45 -18.20 -2.37
C LYS A 208 7.67 -16.78 -1.81
N ARG A 209 6.63 -15.94 -1.79
CA ARG A 209 6.70 -14.66 -1.06
C ARG A 209 7.07 -14.91 0.40
N GLY A 210 8.02 -14.15 0.91
CA GLY A 210 8.48 -14.33 2.30
C GLY A 210 9.59 -13.36 2.67
N GLY A 211 10.50 -13.82 3.55
CA GLY A 211 11.70 -13.10 3.91
C GLY A 211 11.56 -12.15 5.10
N HIS A 212 10.36 -12.01 5.69
CA HIS A 212 10.15 -11.24 6.94
C HIS A 212 9.01 -11.85 7.76
N ASN A 213 8.92 -11.44 9.04
CA ASN A 213 7.86 -11.91 9.94
C ASN A 213 6.58 -11.08 9.75
N LYS A 214 5.77 -11.47 8.76
CA LYS A 214 4.49 -10.81 8.47
C LYS A 214 3.47 -11.00 9.60
N PHE A 215 3.58 -12.07 10.38
CA PHE A 215 2.73 -12.27 11.54
C PHE A 215 3.05 -11.24 12.64
N GLN A 216 4.33 -11.01 12.96
CA GLN A 216 4.72 -9.94 13.89
C GLN A 216 4.22 -8.58 13.39
N ALA A 217 4.40 -8.29 12.11
CA ALA A 217 3.95 -7.03 11.52
C ALA A 217 2.47 -6.75 11.81
N PHE A 218 1.59 -7.75 11.67
CA PHE A 218 0.14 -7.57 11.85
C PHE A 218 -0.39 -7.95 13.23
N THR A 219 0.44 -8.47 14.13
CA THR A 219 0.01 -8.77 15.51
C THR A 219 0.62 -7.85 16.55
N ILE A 220 1.72 -7.17 16.22
CA ILE A 220 2.41 -6.24 17.10
C ILE A 220 2.50 -4.84 16.47
N GLU A 221 3.19 -4.72 15.33
CA GLU A 221 3.60 -3.41 14.81
C GLU A 221 2.40 -2.56 14.37
N TYR A 222 1.56 -3.08 13.48
CA TYR A 222 0.39 -2.34 13.03
C TYR A 222 -0.62 -2.09 14.16
N PRO A 223 -0.96 -3.05 15.03
CA PRO A 223 -1.76 -2.77 16.23
C PRO A 223 -1.18 -1.72 17.17
N SER A 224 0.15 -1.63 17.30
CA SER A 224 0.81 -0.59 18.13
C SER A 224 0.64 0.81 17.52
N ILE A 225 0.64 0.95 16.18
CA ILE A 225 0.30 2.21 15.52
C ILE A 225 -1.15 2.62 15.85
N LEU A 226 -2.08 1.66 15.84
CA LEU A 226 -3.48 1.93 16.23
C LEU A 226 -3.60 2.31 17.71
N ASP A 227 -2.80 1.72 18.60
CA ASP A 227 -2.77 2.10 20.03
C ASP A 227 -2.34 3.53 20.23
N LYS A 228 -1.25 3.93 19.55
CA LYS A 228 -0.78 5.30 19.55
C LYS A 228 -1.87 6.26 19.08
N ALA A 229 -2.51 5.96 17.97
CA ALA A 229 -3.60 6.79 17.43
C ALA A 229 -4.83 6.89 18.36
N VAL A 230 -5.13 5.86 19.16
CA VAL A 230 -6.19 5.93 20.19
C VAL A 230 -5.76 6.83 21.33
N ILE A 231 -4.49 6.74 21.78
CA ILE A 231 -3.96 7.57 22.86
C ILE A 231 -3.92 9.05 22.45
N GLU A 232 -3.57 9.33 21.22
CA GLU A 232 -3.51 10.69 20.64
C GLU A 232 -4.92 11.24 20.29
N GLY A 233 -5.96 10.41 20.33
CA GLY A 233 -7.33 10.80 20.04
C GLY A 233 -7.69 10.85 18.54
N ASP A 234 -6.81 10.36 17.66
CA ASP A 234 -6.99 10.35 16.21
C ASP A 234 -8.07 9.36 15.76
N ILE A 235 -8.17 8.24 16.48
CA ILE A 235 -9.21 7.23 16.28
C ILE A 235 -9.82 6.79 17.60
N THR A 236 -11.04 6.28 17.55
CA THR A 236 -11.72 5.74 18.74
C THR A 236 -11.24 4.31 19.07
N ALA A 237 -11.34 3.93 20.35
CA ALA A 237 -11.11 2.55 20.78
C ALA A 237 -12.05 1.55 20.08
N LEU A 238 -13.25 2.00 19.69
CA LEU A 238 -14.19 1.20 18.92
C LEU A 238 -13.67 0.91 17.51
N THR A 239 -13.11 1.91 16.83
CA THR A 239 -12.51 1.78 15.50
C THR A 239 -11.32 0.82 15.55
N LYS A 240 -10.39 0.98 16.51
CA LYS A 240 -9.32 0.02 16.75
C LYS A 240 -9.87 -1.40 16.94
N SER A 241 -10.85 -1.60 17.82
CA SER A 241 -11.45 -2.91 18.07
C SER A 241 -12.03 -3.56 16.81
N LYS A 242 -12.66 -2.77 15.93
CA LYS A 242 -13.16 -3.25 14.63
C LYS A 242 -12.03 -3.72 13.72
N VAL A 243 -10.94 -2.95 13.61
CA VAL A 243 -9.76 -3.30 12.80
C VAL A 243 -9.13 -4.60 13.31
N ILE A 244 -8.89 -4.72 14.63
CA ILE A 244 -8.34 -5.94 15.26
C ILE A 244 -9.24 -7.16 14.98
N ARG A 245 -10.57 -6.98 15.07
CA ARG A 245 -11.52 -8.04 14.75
C ARG A 245 -11.44 -8.49 13.29
N GLN A 246 -11.28 -7.56 12.36
CA GLN A 246 -11.15 -7.88 10.94
C GLN A 246 -9.81 -8.54 10.63
N LEU A 247 -8.70 -8.09 11.23
CA LEU A 247 -7.42 -8.80 11.17
C LEU A 247 -7.57 -10.26 11.62
N MET A 248 -8.20 -10.48 12.77
CA MET A 248 -8.40 -11.81 13.35
C MET A 248 -9.31 -12.72 12.51
N ASN A 249 -10.34 -12.16 11.88
CA ASN A 249 -11.37 -12.96 11.19
C ASN A 249 -11.11 -13.13 9.69
N GLU A 250 -10.33 -12.24 9.06
CA GLU A 250 -10.18 -12.19 7.60
C GLU A 250 -8.73 -12.35 7.16
N PHE A 251 -7.84 -11.48 7.64
CA PHE A 251 -6.46 -11.42 7.16
C PHE A 251 -5.58 -12.53 7.71
N LEU A 252 -5.48 -12.63 9.05
CA LEU A 252 -4.61 -13.60 9.71
C LEU A 252 -4.98 -15.07 9.40
N PRO A 253 -6.26 -15.48 9.30
CA PRO A 253 -6.61 -16.82 8.86
C PRO A 253 -6.13 -17.15 7.45
N SER A 254 -6.27 -16.20 6.51
CA SER A 254 -5.78 -16.37 5.14
C SER A 254 -4.26 -16.46 5.08
N LEU A 255 -3.56 -15.63 5.85
CA LEU A 255 -2.10 -15.66 5.96
C LEU A 255 -1.64 -16.99 6.55
N PHE A 256 -2.24 -17.43 7.67
CA PHE A 256 -1.91 -18.70 8.31
C PHE A 256 -2.13 -19.89 7.36
N PHE A 257 -3.23 -19.90 6.62
CA PHE A 257 -3.48 -20.92 5.62
C PHE A 257 -2.38 -20.97 4.55
N ASN A 258 -2.01 -19.82 3.98
CA ASN A 258 -1.01 -19.76 2.91
C ASN A 258 0.38 -20.19 3.38
N VAL A 259 0.76 -19.83 4.62
CA VAL A 259 2.09 -20.12 5.16
C VAL A 259 2.17 -21.53 5.74
N LYS A 260 1.20 -21.93 6.59
CA LYS A 260 1.29 -23.17 7.37
C LYS A 260 0.61 -24.37 6.73
N ILE A 261 -0.49 -24.16 6.01
CA ILE A 261 -1.29 -25.26 5.48
C ILE A 261 -0.96 -25.48 3.99
N ALA A 262 -1.09 -24.44 3.18
CA ALA A 262 -0.87 -24.53 1.74
C ALA A 262 0.61 -24.37 1.32
N GLN A 263 1.47 -23.88 2.21
CA GLN A 263 2.91 -23.67 2.02
C GLN A 263 3.25 -22.90 0.72
N ARG A 264 2.41 -21.93 0.37
CA ARG A 264 2.55 -21.07 -0.82
C ARG A 264 3.42 -19.86 -0.57
N GLU A 265 3.50 -19.45 0.69
CA GLU A 265 4.26 -18.29 1.18
C GLU A 265 5.25 -18.75 2.27
N THR A 266 6.41 -18.08 2.35
CA THR A 266 7.52 -18.44 3.25
C THR A 266 7.77 -17.39 4.32
N TYR A 267 6.72 -16.67 4.74
CA TYR A 267 6.82 -15.70 5.83
C TYR A 267 7.15 -16.41 7.15
N ASP A 268 8.04 -15.79 7.92
CA ASP A 268 8.32 -16.24 9.28
C ASP A 268 7.07 -16.04 10.17
N TYR A 269 6.84 -17.01 11.06
CA TYR A 269 5.72 -17.02 12.02
C TYR A 269 6.18 -17.24 13.46
N VAL A 270 7.48 -17.13 13.73
CA VAL A 270 8.03 -17.24 15.08
C VAL A 270 7.34 -16.24 16.00
N GLY A 271 6.99 -16.69 17.20
CA GLY A 271 6.31 -15.86 18.18
C GLY A 271 4.83 -15.57 17.92
N PHE A 272 4.22 -16.06 16.83
CA PHE A 272 2.86 -15.68 16.44
C PHE A 272 1.83 -15.83 17.57
N LYS A 273 1.82 -17.00 18.27
CA LYS A 273 0.86 -17.27 19.36
C LYS A 273 1.07 -16.30 20.54
N GLU A 274 2.30 -16.00 20.87
CA GLU A 274 2.65 -15.09 21.97
C GLU A 274 2.32 -13.63 21.61
N ASN A 275 2.64 -13.22 20.39
CA ASN A 275 2.39 -11.88 19.88
C ASN A 275 0.89 -11.50 19.92
N LEU A 276 0.00 -12.48 19.67
CA LEU A 276 -1.44 -12.25 19.75
C LEU A 276 -1.93 -11.83 21.14
N LYS A 277 -1.24 -12.24 22.22
CA LYS A 277 -1.64 -11.92 23.59
C LYS A 277 -1.65 -10.42 23.89
N ARG A 278 -0.89 -9.64 23.14
CA ARG A 278 -0.70 -8.20 23.39
C ARG A 278 -1.91 -7.36 22.96
N HIS A 279 -2.49 -7.65 21.80
CA HIS A 279 -3.51 -6.79 21.16
C HIS A 279 -4.81 -7.53 20.81
N PHE A 280 -4.83 -8.85 20.94
CA PHE A 280 -5.98 -9.67 20.55
C PHE A 280 -6.65 -10.33 21.77
N PRO A 281 -7.95 -10.64 21.69
CA PRO A 281 -8.66 -11.28 22.78
C PRO A 281 -8.13 -12.69 23.08
N LYS A 282 -8.35 -13.17 24.30
CA LYS A 282 -8.04 -14.56 24.68
C LYS A 282 -8.68 -15.53 23.68
N GLY A 283 -7.94 -16.57 23.30
CA GLY A 283 -8.42 -17.57 22.33
C GLY A 283 -8.25 -17.16 20.84
N ALA A 284 -7.72 -15.97 20.54
CA ALA A 284 -7.51 -15.51 19.16
C ALA A 284 -6.72 -16.51 18.31
N TYR A 285 -5.65 -17.12 18.85
CA TYR A 285 -4.87 -18.12 18.12
C TYR A 285 -5.74 -19.30 17.66
N CYS A 286 -6.50 -19.93 18.57
CA CYS A 286 -7.35 -21.06 18.24
C CYS A 286 -8.40 -20.65 17.19
N LYS A 287 -9.00 -19.47 17.33
CA LYS A 287 -9.97 -18.95 16.37
C LYS A 287 -9.36 -18.73 14.98
N ILE A 288 -8.15 -18.14 14.89
CA ILE A 288 -7.45 -17.93 13.62
C ILE A 288 -7.14 -19.27 12.95
N VAL A 289 -6.62 -20.23 13.70
CA VAL A 289 -6.32 -21.58 13.18
C VAL A 289 -7.60 -22.25 12.67
N LEU A 290 -8.69 -22.22 13.43
CA LEU A 290 -9.97 -22.77 13.01
C LEU A 290 -10.47 -22.10 11.72
N LEU A 291 -10.50 -20.77 11.66
CA LEU A 291 -10.93 -20.03 10.48
C LEU A 291 -10.03 -20.26 9.26
N SER A 292 -8.75 -20.56 9.46
CA SER A 292 -7.83 -20.86 8.37
C SER A 292 -8.21 -22.13 7.60
N LEU A 293 -8.82 -23.11 8.26
CA LEU A 293 -9.30 -24.33 7.60
C LEU A 293 -10.42 -24.05 6.59
N PHE A 294 -11.18 -22.98 6.77
CA PHE A 294 -12.23 -22.52 5.86
C PHE A 294 -11.75 -21.50 4.83
N ALA A 295 -10.49 -21.07 4.89
CA ALA A 295 -9.93 -20.09 3.95
C ALA A 295 -10.05 -20.50 2.46
N PRO A 296 -9.85 -21.78 2.06
CA PRO A 296 -10.05 -22.22 0.68
C PRO A 296 -11.49 -22.03 0.19
N ALA A 297 -12.48 -22.37 1.03
CA ALA A 297 -13.89 -22.18 0.69
C ALA A 297 -14.22 -20.70 0.49
N ASN A 298 -13.70 -19.82 1.33
CA ASN A 298 -13.87 -18.37 1.19
C ASN A 298 -13.22 -17.84 -0.10
N ILE A 299 -12.08 -18.38 -0.54
CA ILE A 299 -11.43 -18.01 -1.80
C ILE A 299 -12.29 -18.47 -3.00
N ILE A 300 -12.82 -19.68 -2.95
CA ILE A 300 -13.69 -20.24 -3.99
C ILE A 300 -15.00 -19.46 -4.08
N TRP A 301 -15.65 -19.19 -2.96
CA TRP A 301 -16.88 -18.38 -2.90
C TRP A 301 -16.64 -16.95 -3.41
N ARG A 302 -15.49 -16.36 -3.12
CA ARG A 302 -15.08 -15.07 -3.69
C ARG A 302 -15.00 -15.10 -5.21
N LYS A 303 -14.40 -16.13 -5.80
CA LYS A 303 -14.28 -16.30 -7.26
C LYS A 303 -15.65 -16.52 -7.93
N ILE A 304 -16.50 -17.32 -7.32
CA ILE A 304 -17.85 -17.61 -7.81
C ILE A 304 -18.70 -16.34 -7.80
N ARG A 305 -18.71 -15.59 -6.70
CA ARG A 305 -19.48 -14.34 -6.57
C ARG A 305 -19.07 -13.26 -7.59
N ILE A 306 -17.79 -13.19 -7.94
CA ILE A 306 -17.29 -12.28 -8.98
C ILE A 306 -17.79 -12.69 -10.37
N LYS A 307 -17.99 -13.97 -10.63
CA LYS A 307 -18.51 -14.49 -11.91
C LYS A 307 -20.01 -14.23 -12.09
N PHE A 308 -20.77 -14.14 -11.00
CA PHE A 308 -22.22 -13.90 -11.05
C PHE A 308 -22.62 -12.42 -10.93
N LEU A 309 -21.66 -11.50 -10.73
CA LEU A 309 -21.88 -10.05 -10.65
C LEU A 309 -21.30 -9.30 -11.88
N LYS A 310 -20.88 -10.04 -12.90
CA LYS A 310 -20.60 -9.56 -14.24
C LYS A 310 -21.76 -9.96 -15.18
#